data_b22ef5c195c6a0fff0c02e45bc665a42
#
_entry.id   b22ef5c195c6a0fff0c02e45bc665a42
#
_cell.length_a   1.000
_cell.length_b   1.000
_cell.length_c   1.000
_cell.angle_alpha   90.00
_cell.angle_beta   90.00
_cell.angle_gamma   90.00
#
_symmetry.space_group_name_H-M   'P 1'
#
loop_
_entity.id
_entity.type
_entity.pdbx_description
1 polymer ?
#
loop_
_entity_poly.entity_id
_entity_poly.type
_entity_poly.pdbx_seq_one_letter_code
_entity_poly.pdbx_strand_id
1 'polypeptide(L)'
;MRTGFRIVAALPGLMLLLLGVGWVTDPAGAAERLGMPLLEGAGRSTQIGDFASFFLAGFVMVLMGVWTLRREWLLAPALLLGGAALMRTVAFAVYDAPFATGSIVAEVIMAGMLAAAAIVLPNTSEEHPRITEPT
;
A
#
# COMPACT_ATOMS: atom_id res chain seq x y z
N MET A 1 -15.87 -17.83 0.71
CA MET A 1 -14.91 -17.09 -0.10
C MET A 1 -14.86 -15.57 0.20
N ARG A 2 -15.99 -14.85 0.27
CA ARG A 2 -16.00 -13.38 0.52
C ARG A 2 -15.41 -12.96 1.88
N THR A 3 -15.60 -13.75 2.94
CA THR A 3 -15.07 -13.42 4.28
C THR A 3 -13.55 -13.58 4.35
N GLY A 4 -13.00 -14.66 3.78
CA GLY A 4 -11.54 -14.88 3.75
C GLY A 4 -10.80 -13.77 3.00
N PHE A 5 -11.29 -13.35 1.84
CA PHE A 5 -10.78 -12.22 1.08
C PHE A 5 -10.73 -10.93 1.93
N ARG A 6 -11.82 -10.61 2.64
CA ARG A 6 -11.88 -9.40 3.48
C ARG A 6 -10.85 -9.42 4.61
N ILE A 7 -10.65 -10.58 5.23
CA ILE A 7 -9.65 -10.74 6.30
C ILE A 7 -8.24 -10.55 5.75
N VAL A 8 -7.91 -11.17 4.60
CA VAL A 8 -6.60 -11.08 3.97
C VAL A 8 -6.27 -9.63 3.57
N ALA A 9 -7.25 -8.88 3.04
CA ALA A 9 -7.06 -7.49 2.67
C ALA A 9 -7.08 -6.52 3.87
N ALA A 10 -7.83 -6.85 4.94
CA ALA A 10 -7.98 -5.98 6.09
C ALA A 10 -6.67 -5.79 6.88
N LEU A 11 -5.83 -6.84 6.96
CA LEU A 11 -4.57 -6.77 7.71
C LEU A 11 -3.60 -5.74 7.13
N PRO A 12 -3.23 -5.77 5.82
CA PRO A 12 -2.45 -4.70 5.21
C PRO A 12 -3.11 -3.31 5.36
N GLY A 13 -4.44 -3.24 5.20
CA GLY A 13 -5.17 -1.99 5.38
C GLY A 13 -5.00 -1.40 6.78
N LEU A 14 -5.14 -2.21 7.82
CA LEU A 14 -4.93 -1.79 9.20
C LEU A 14 -3.48 -1.34 9.44
N MET A 15 -2.50 -2.06 8.90
CA MET A 15 -1.09 -1.68 9.00
C MET A 15 -0.83 -0.32 8.34
N LEU A 16 -1.36 -0.09 7.15
CA LEU A 16 -1.25 1.21 6.46
C LEU A 16 -1.90 2.33 7.25
N LEU A 17 -3.07 2.09 7.85
CA LEU A 17 -3.73 3.07 8.74
C LEU A 17 -2.84 3.42 9.94
N LEU A 18 -2.31 2.41 10.64
CA LEU A 18 -1.48 2.62 11.83
C LEU A 18 -0.19 3.37 11.50
N LEU A 19 0.45 3.04 10.36
CA LEU A 19 1.64 3.75 9.90
C LEU A 19 1.31 5.21 9.54
N GLY A 20 0.22 5.44 8.81
CA GLY A 20 -0.20 6.79 8.43
C GLY A 20 -0.58 7.66 9.62
N VAL A 21 -1.35 7.12 10.57
CA VAL A 21 -1.68 7.80 11.83
C VAL A 21 -0.42 8.07 12.65
N GLY A 22 0.53 7.12 12.70
CA GLY A 22 1.81 7.30 13.37
C GLY A 22 2.58 8.51 12.85
N TRP A 23 2.62 8.73 11.54
CA TRP A 23 3.27 9.90 10.94
C TRP A 23 2.60 11.24 11.30
N VAL A 24 1.30 11.23 11.61
CA VAL A 24 0.57 12.44 12.02
C VAL A 24 0.71 12.69 13.53
N THR A 25 0.71 11.65 14.35
CA THR A 25 0.64 11.76 15.81
C THR A 25 2.00 11.68 16.51
N ASP A 26 2.94 10.92 15.96
CA ASP A 26 4.30 10.72 16.46
C ASP A 26 5.29 10.59 15.29
N PRO A 27 5.57 11.68 14.58
CA PRO A 27 6.45 11.63 13.40
C PRO A 27 7.90 11.21 13.74
N ALA A 28 8.38 11.51 14.95
CA ALA A 28 9.72 11.10 15.35
C ALA A 28 9.82 9.56 15.50
N GLY A 29 8.89 8.95 16.20
CA GLY A 29 8.84 7.50 16.32
C GLY A 29 8.51 6.81 14.98
N ALA A 30 7.71 7.43 14.11
CA ALA A 30 7.45 6.91 12.78
C ALA A 30 8.70 6.91 11.89
N ALA A 31 9.51 7.99 11.93
CA ALA A 31 10.77 8.08 11.21
C ALA A 31 11.78 7.03 11.70
N GLU A 32 11.93 6.90 13.01
CA GLU A 32 12.83 5.92 13.64
C GLU A 32 12.49 4.47 13.20
N ARG A 33 11.20 4.10 13.16
CA ARG A 33 10.74 2.77 12.70
C ARG A 33 11.11 2.49 11.25
N LEU A 34 11.25 3.53 10.42
CA LEU A 34 11.71 3.42 9.04
C LEU A 34 13.22 3.56 8.88
N GLY A 35 13.97 3.68 10.00
CA GLY A 35 15.42 3.77 10.01
C GLY A 35 15.96 5.12 9.55
N MET A 36 15.19 6.21 9.70
CA MET A 36 15.60 7.56 9.31
C MET A 36 15.41 8.56 10.45
N PRO A 37 16.22 9.65 10.51
CA PRO A 37 15.96 10.73 11.45
C PRO A 37 14.75 11.56 10.98
N LEU A 38 14.03 12.14 11.94
CA LEU A 38 13.06 13.18 11.61
C LEU A 38 13.81 14.43 11.17
N LEU A 39 13.53 14.89 9.97
CA LEU A 39 14.16 16.08 9.38
C LEU A 39 13.68 17.36 10.08
N GLU A 40 14.32 18.49 9.76
CA GLU A 40 13.95 19.80 10.24
C GLU A 40 13.48 20.73 9.10
N GLY A 41 12.83 21.84 9.47
CA GLY A 41 12.34 22.84 8.52
C GLY A 41 11.43 22.27 7.44
N ALA A 42 11.65 22.64 6.19
CA ALA A 42 10.88 22.18 5.04
C ALA A 42 10.97 20.66 4.83
N GLY A 43 12.12 20.05 5.14
CA GLY A 43 12.30 18.62 5.07
C GLY A 43 11.35 17.84 5.99
N ARG A 44 11.07 18.36 7.19
CA ARG A 44 10.06 17.77 8.09
C ARG A 44 8.66 17.80 7.49
N SER A 45 8.29 18.93 6.90
CA SER A 45 6.99 19.08 6.23
C SER A 45 6.81 18.08 5.10
N THR A 46 7.82 17.94 4.24
CA THR A 46 7.84 16.96 3.15
C THR A 46 7.77 15.54 3.69
N GLN A 47 8.62 15.21 4.66
CA GLN A 47 8.66 13.86 5.23
C GLN A 47 7.33 13.44 5.85
N ILE A 48 6.71 14.29 6.67
CA ILE A 48 5.40 14.00 7.27
C ILE A 48 4.32 13.93 6.20
N GLY A 49 4.28 14.92 5.28
CA GLY A 49 3.27 15.01 4.23
C GLY A 49 3.30 13.80 3.30
N ASP A 50 4.46 13.44 2.79
CA ASP A 50 4.62 12.37 1.82
C ASP A 50 4.34 11.00 2.45
N PHE A 51 4.92 10.71 3.62
CA PHE A 51 4.71 9.41 4.26
C PHE A 51 3.29 9.26 4.82
N ALA A 52 2.75 10.28 5.48
CA ALA A 52 1.37 10.21 5.96
C ALA A 52 0.40 10.01 4.79
N SER A 53 0.56 10.78 3.70
CA SER A 53 -0.29 10.66 2.51
C SER A 53 -0.17 9.30 1.85
N PHE A 54 1.04 8.77 1.69
CA PHE A 54 1.29 7.45 1.12
C PHE A 54 0.54 6.35 1.87
N PHE A 55 0.70 6.32 3.19
CA PHE A 55 0.09 5.27 4.00
C PHE A 55 -1.43 5.44 4.14
N LEU A 56 -1.91 6.66 4.36
CA LEU A 56 -3.36 6.92 4.49
C LEU A 56 -4.10 6.73 3.16
N ALA A 57 -3.52 7.15 2.04
CA ALA A 57 -4.10 6.89 0.72
C ALA A 57 -4.13 5.38 0.42
N GLY A 58 -3.06 4.66 0.75
CA GLY A 58 -3.03 3.20 0.64
C GLY A 58 -4.14 2.53 1.47
N PHE A 59 -4.34 2.98 2.71
CA PHE A 59 -5.46 2.51 3.54
C PHE A 59 -6.82 2.77 2.89
N VAL A 60 -7.07 4.00 2.41
CA VAL A 60 -8.32 4.35 1.74
C VAL A 60 -8.55 3.48 0.50
N MET A 61 -7.50 3.22 -0.29
CA MET A 61 -7.60 2.33 -1.45
C MET A 61 -7.97 0.90 -1.03
N VAL A 62 -7.36 0.35 0.02
CA VAL A 62 -7.74 -0.98 0.53
C VAL A 62 -9.19 -0.99 1.01
N LEU A 63 -9.62 0.03 1.74
CA LEU A 63 -11.00 0.17 2.21
C LEU A 63 -11.99 0.19 1.03
N MET A 64 -11.68 0.97 -0.01
CA MET A 64 -12.47 1.02 -1.24
C MET A 64 -12.51 -0.33 -1.94
N GLY A 65 -11.39 -1.05 -2.01
CA GLY A 65 -11.31 -2.39 -2.59
C GLY A 65 -12.18 -3.40 -1.86
N VAL A 66 -12.16 -3.38 -0.53
CA VAL A 66 -12.99 -4.26 0.32
C VAL A 66 -14.48 -3.92 0.22
N TRP A 67 -14.80 -2.64 0.11
CA TRP A 67 -16.21 -2.17 0.02
C TRP A 67 -16.80 -2.40 -1.36
N THR A 68 -16.12 -1.91 -2.41
CA THR A 68 -16.63 -1.95 -3.78
C THR A 68 -16.41 -3.29 -4.49
N LEU A 69 -15.58 -4.17 -3.90
CA LEU A 69 -15.15 -5.45 -4.48
C LEU A 69 -14.45 -5.29 -5.84
N ARG A 70 -13.84 -4.14 -6.09
CA ARG A 70 -13.08 -3.83 -7.30
C ARG A 70 -11.60 -4.07 -7.05
N ARG A 71 -11.02 -4.97 -7.83
CA ARG A 71 -9.61 -5.40 -7.69
C ARG A 71 -8.59 -4.27 -7.89
N GLU A 72 -8.93 -3.28 -8.72
CA GLU A 72 -8.04 -2.17 -9.04
C GLU A 72 -7.63 -1.39 -7.78
N TRP A 73 -8.57 -1.24 -6.85
CA TRP A 73 -8.33 -0.57 -5.58
C TRP A 73 -7.37 -1.34 -4.65
N LEU A 74 -7.21 -2.65 -4.83
CA LEU A 74 -6.23 -3.45 -4.08
C LEU A 74 -4.90 -3.54 -4.81
N LEU A 75 -4.92 -3.56 -6.15
CA LEU A 75 -3.70 -3.61 -6.95
C LEU A 75 -2.88 -2.33 -6.84
N ALA A 76 -3.52 -1.17 -6.74
CA ALA A 76 -2.81 0.10 -6.60
C ALA A 76 -1.89 0.13 -5.36
N PRO A 77 -2.36 -0.10 -4.13
CA PRO A 77 -1.47 -0.14 -2.97
C PRO A 77 -0.50 -1.35 -2.99
N ALA A 78 -0.87 -2.48 -3.62
CA ALA A 78 0.06 -3.59 -3.83
C ALA A 78 1.25 -3.17 -4.69
N LEU A 79 1.01 -2.45 -5.79
CA LEU A 79 2.07 -1.91 -6.65
C LEU A 79 2.92 -0.86 -5.94
N LEU A 80 2.34 0.00 -5.12
CA LEU A 80 3.08 1.01 -4.36
C LEU A 80 4.01 0.35 -3.34
N LEU A 81 3.53 -0.64 -2.59
CA LEU A 81 4.34 -1.36 -1.60
C LEU A 81 5.40 -2.22 -2.27
N GLY A 82 5.05 -2.95 -3.33
CA GLY A 82 6.03 -3.72 -4.11
C GLY A 82 7.09 -2.83 -4.77
N GLY A 83 6.68 -1.66 -5.25
CA GLY A 83 7.59 -0.64 -5.78
C GLY A 83 8.53 -0.09 -4.71
N ALA A 84 8.04 0.15 -3.49
CA ALA A 84 8.88 0.58 -2.37
C ALA A 84 9.94 -0.47 -2.02
N ALA A 85 9.55 -1.75 -1.89
CA ALA A 85 10.49 -2.86 -1.66
C ALA A 85 11.54 -2.97 -2.78
N LEU A 86 11.12 -2.83 -4.04
CA LEU A 86 12.02 -2.83 -5.19
C LEU A 86 13.02 -1.67 -5.12
N MET A 87 12.53 -0.45 -4.87
CA MET A 87 13.41 0.73 -4.82
C MET A 87 14.37 0.71 -3.63
N ARG A 88 13.99 0.12 -2.48
CA ARG A 88 14.93 -0.13 -1.38
C ARG A 88 16.03 -1.11 -1.78
N THR A 89 15.69 -2.15 -2.54
CA THR A 89 16.68 -3.10 -3.08
C THR A 89 17.62 -2.40 -4.08
N VAL A 90 17.09 -1.54 -4.95
CA VAL A 90 17.89 -0.73 -5.86
C VAL A 90 18.81 0.24 -5.10
N ALA A 91 18.31 0.89 -4.05
CA ALA A 91 19.10 1.79 -3.22
C ALA A 91 20.28 1.08 -2.56
N PHE A 92 20.08 -0.14 -2.07
CA PHE A 92 21.15 -0.98 -1.56
C PHE A 92 22.17 -1.34 -2.65
N ALA A 93 21.71 -1.76 -3.83
CA ALA A 93 22.60 -2.25 -4.90
C ALA A 93 23.40 -1.13 -5.62
N VAL A 94 22.84 0.07 -5.70
CA VAL A 94 23.38 1.16 -6.55
C VAL A 94 23.98 2.30 -5.72
N TYR A 95 23.43 2.56 -4.53
CA TYR A 95 23.78 3.73 -3.73
C TYR A 95 24.42 3.40 -2.38
N ASP A 96 24.81 2.13 -2.18
CA ASP A 96 25.45 1.66 -0.95
C ASP A 96 24.61 1.94 0.33
N ALA A 97 23.29 2.00 0.17
CA ALA A 97 22.38 2.18 1.29
C ALA A 97 22.30 0.89 2.12
N PRO A 98 22.11 0.97 3.45
CA PRO A 98 21.88 -0.21 4.26
C PRO A 98 20.68 -1.03 3.77
N PHE A 99 20.80 -2.37 3.74
CA PHE A 99 19.69 -3.23 3.32
C PHE A 99 18.58 -3.23 4.37
N ALA A 100 17.46 -2.58 4.06
CA ALA A 100 16.32 -2.38 4.96
C ALA A 100 15.45 -3.65 5.05
N THR A 101 16.01 -4.77 5.54
CA THR A 101 15.37 -6.09 5.55
C THR A 101 13.98 -6.07 6.13
N GLY A 102 13.77 -5.45 7.30
CA GLY A 102 12.46 -5.42 7.96
C GLY A 102 11.38 -4.73 7.12
N SER A 103 11.71 -3.58 6.53
CA SER A 103 10.78 -2.84 5.67
C SER A 103 10.48 -3.60 4.38
N ILE A 104 11.52 -4.14 3.72
CA ILE A 104 11.35 -4.90 2.47
C ILE A 104 10.46 -6.13 2.70
N VAL A 105 10.70 -6.90 3.76
CA VAL A 105 9.88 -8.08 4.08
C VAL A 105 8.43 -7.69 4.37
N ALA A 106 8.20 -6.65 5.15
CA ALA A 106 6.85 -6.17 5.45
C ALA A 106 6.12 -5.69 4.18
N GLU A 107 6.78 -4.92 3.33
CA GLU A 107 6.25 -4.41 2.07
C GLU A 107 5.91 -5.55 1.10
N VAL A 108 6.79 -6.55 0.96
CA VAL A 108 6.56 -7.73 0.10
C VAL A 108 5.38 -8.57 0.61
N ILE A 109 5.29 -8.80 1.92
CA ILE A 109 4.18 -9.56 2.50
C ILE A 109 2.86 -8.81 2.29
N MET A 110 2.80 -7.51 2.60
CA MET A 110 1.59 -6.71 2.43
C MET A 110 1.18 -6.62 0.95
N ALA A 111 2.12 -6.38 0.05
CA ALA A 111 1.87 -6.36 -1.40
C ALA A 111 1.34 -7.71 -1.89
N GLY A 112 1.95 -8.82 -1.45
CA GLY A 112 1.52 -10.18 -1.78
C GLY A 112 0.10 -10.50 -1.28
N MET A 113 -0.23 -10.08 -0.05
CA MET A 113 -1.58 -10.26 0.51
C MET A 113 -2.63 -9.48 -0.29
N LEU A 114 -2.33 -8.22 -0.64
CA LEU A 114 -3.25 -7.39 -1.44
C LEU A 114 -3.41 -7.91 -2.86
N ALA A 115 -2.32 -8.35 -3.50
CA ALA A 115 -2.37 -8.96 -4.83
C ALA A 115 -3.17 -10.28 -4.81
N ALA A 116 -2.93 -11.15 -3.83
CA ALA A 116 -3.69 -12.39 -3.65
C ALA A 116 -5.18 -12.12 -3.43
N ALA A 117 -5.52 -11.13 -2.60
CA ALA A 117 -6.89 -10.70 -2.40
C ALA A 117 -7.53 -10.17 -3.71
N ALA A 118 -6.77 -9.42 -4.53
CA ALA A 118 -7.25 -8.90 -5.81
C ALA A 118 -7.54 -9.99 -6.84
N ILE A 119 -6.75 -11.09 -6.84
CA ILE A 119 -6.94 -12.22 -7.78
C ILE A 119 -8.27 -12.95 -7.51
N VAL A 120 -8.72 -12.98 -6.27
CA VAL A 120 -9.99 -13.66 -5.88
C VAL A 120 -11.22 -12.86 -6.31
N LEU A 121 -11.07 -11.58 -6.66
CA LEU A 121 -12.17 -10.74 -7.11
C LEU A 121 -12.47 -10.93 -8.61
N PRO A 122 -13.74 -11.00 -9.02
CA PRO A 122 -14.11 -11.11 -10.41
C PRO A 122 -13.66 -9.87 -11.22
N ASN A 123 -13.33 -10.09 -12.48
CA ASN A 123 -13.03 -9.03 -13.44
C ASN A 123 -14.34 -8.33 -13.81
N THR A 124 -14.58 -7.14 -13.33
CA THR A 124 -15.74 -6.32 -13.70
C THR A 124 -15.68 -5.77 -15.14
N SER A 125 -14.59 -6.00 -15.85
CA SER A 125 -14.41 -5.53 -17.23
C SER A 125 -15.18 -6.35 -18.28
N GLU A 126 -15.80 -7.47 -17.91
CA GLU A 126 -16.49 -8.35 -18.88
C GLU A 126 -18.01 -8.17 -18.95
N GLU A 127 -18.59 -7.31 -18.14
CA GLU A 127 -20.03 -7.03 -18.14
C GLU A 127 -20.38 -5.77 -18.94
N HIS A 128 -19.89 -5.71 -20.20
CA HIS A 128 -20.50 -4.81 -21.17
C HIS A 128 -21.61 -5.58 -21.88
N PRO A 129 -22.90 -5.28 -21.67
CA PRO A 129 -23.97 -5.91 -22.43
C PRO A 129 -23.69 -5.61 -23.90
N ARG A 130 -23.53 -6.65 -24.72
CA ARG A 130 -23.61 -6.47 -26.16
C ARG A 130 -24.98 -5.84 -26.47
N ILE A 131 -24.95 -4.59 -26.86
CA ILE A 131 -26.12 -3.97 -27.45
C ILE A 131 -26.37 -4.75 -28.71
N THR A 132 -27.34 -5.69 -28.70
CA THR A 132 -27.86 -6.32 -29.90
C THR A 132 -28.63 -5.24 -30.62
N GLU A 133 -28.07 -4.74 -31.74
CA GLU A 133 -28.81 -3.88 -32.64
C GLU A 133 -30.01 -4.66 -33.17
N PRO A 134 -31.24 -4.10 -33.11
CA PRO A 134 -32.40 -4.71 -33.75
C PRO A 134 -32.25 -4.58 -35.27
N THR A 135 -32.34 -5.72 -35.97
CA THR A 135 -32.44 -5.83 -37.41
C THR A 135 -33.79 -5.29 -37.92
#